data_9e61e9e1a8cc46d268a01c12b43ebbc6
#
_entry.id   9e61e9e1a8cc46d268a01c12b43ebbc6
#
_cell.length_a   1.000
_cell.length_b   1.000
_cell.length_c   1.000
_cell.angle_alpha   90.00
_cell.angle_beta   90.00
_cell.angle_gamma   90.00
#
_symmetry.space_group_name_H-M   'P 1'
#
loop_
_entity.id
_entity.type
_entity.pdbx_description
1 polymer ?
#
loop_
_entity_poly.entity_id
_entity_poly.type
_entity_poly.pdbx_seq_one_letter_code
_entity_poly.pdbx_strand_id
1 'polypeptide(L)'
;MSLIFKKKIDEIYASHVLEHVSQKKALSTLEGVHRVLKKEGKFYVSVPDMDILAHTFVNPLATSQTKFHIMRMMFGGQVDENDFHCFGWNFIFLQDYLSKSGFSKISRVTSFGLFEDTSDYKPYGFLISLNVIATR
;
A
#
# COMPACT_ATOMS: atom_id res chain seq x y z
N MET A 1 -8.32 37.28 0.54
CA MET A 1 -7.77 36.23 -0.34
C MET A 1 -6.46 35.73 0.25
N SER A 2 -6.38 34.49 0.59
CA SER A 2 -5.12 33.90 1.01
C SER A 2 -4.39 33.36 -0.22
N LEU A 3 -3.18 33.84 -0.45
CA LEU A 3 -2.31 33.26 -1.43
C LEU A 3 -1.65 32.02 -0.80
N ILE A 4 -2.13 30.86 -1.20
CA ILE A 4 -1.52 29.61 -0.75
C ILE A 4 -0.56 29.17 -1.84
N PHE A 5 0.73 29.35 -1.62
CA PHE A 5 1.75 28.76 -2.45
C PHE A 5 1.89 27.30 -2.07
N LYS A 6 1.14 26.44 -2.74
CA LYS A 6 1.32 25.01 -2.59
C LYS A 6 2.50 24.58 -3.42
N LYS A 7 3.60 24.32 -2.77
CA LYS A 7 4.74 23.70 -3.40
C LYS A 7 4.34 22.27 -3.80
N LYS A 8 4.33 22.00 -5.08
CA LYS A 8 4.06 20.64 -5.60
C LYS A 8 5.28 19.76 -5.39
N ILE A 9 5.03 18.46 -5.24
CA ILE A 9 6.04 17.45 -4.94
C ILE A 9 6.26 16.56 -6.15
N ASP A 10 7.52 16.21 -6.43
CA ASP A 10 7.90 15.37 -7.56
C ASP A 10 7.56 13.90 -7.34
N GLU A 11 7.80 13.40 -6.11
CA GLU A 11 7.61 12.01 -5.76
C GLU A 11 7.09 11.86 -4.33
N ILE A 12 6.22 10.88 -4.11
CA ILE A 12 5.74 10.48 -2.79
C ILE A 12 5.96 8.98 -2.63
N TYR A 13 6.50 8.58 -1.50
CA TYR A 13 6.73 7.20 -1.12
C TYR A 13 5.93 6.87 0.13
N ALA A 14 5.10 5.84 0.05
CA ALA A 14 4.29 5.36 1.17
C ALA A 14 4.39 3.84 1.26
N SER A 15 5.22 3.36 2.17
CA SER A 15 5.41 1.93 2.39
C SER A 15 4.73 1.50 3.68
N HIS A 16 3.75 0.61 3.56
CA HIS A 16 2.99 0.06 4.69
C HIS A 16 2.33 1.15 5.55
N VAL A 17 1.70 2.11 4.88
CA VAL A 17 0.98 3.24 5.48
C VAL A 17 -0.50 3.20 5.11
N LEU A 18 -0.82 2.96 3.84
CA LEU A 18 -2.18 3.08 3.31
C LEU A 18 -3.17 2.10 3.93
N GLU A 19 -2.72 0.91 4.32
CA GLU A 19 -3.56 -0.09 4.99
C GLU A 19 -4.08 0.37 6.35
N HIS A 20 -3.46 1.37 6.97
CA HIS A 20 -3.89 1.96 8.24
C HIS A 20 -4.98 3.02 8.05
N VAL A 21 -5.25 3.44 6.82
CA VAL A 21 -6.29 4.40 6.50
C VAL A 21 -7.64 3.67 6.40
N SER A 22 -8.67 4.21 7.04
CA SER A 22 -10.00 3.59 7.04
C SER A 22 -10.58 3.51 5.63
N GLN A 23 -11.47 2.55 5.41
CA GLN A 23 -12.13 2.36 4.12
C GLN A 23 -12.86 3.61 3.66
N LYS A 24 -13.49 4.35 4.58
CA LYS A 24 -14.19 5.59 4.27
C LYS A 24 -13.27 6.71 3.78
N LYS A 25 -12.01 6.71 4.23
CA LYS A 25 -11.04 7.78 3.94
C LYS A 25 -10.04 7.41 2.85
N ALA A 26 -10.03 6.16 2.40
CA ALA A 26 -9.02 5.68 1.46
C ALA A 26 -9.02 6.50 0.16
N LEU A 27 -10.19 6.71 -0.44
CA LEU A 27 -10.29 7.45 -1.70
C LEU A 27 -9.85 8.91 -1.53
N SER A 28 -10.36 9.60 -0.51
CA SER A 28 -9.99 11.01 -0.27
C SER A 28 -8.51 11.17 0.07
N THR A 29 -7.92 10.19 0.74
CA THR A 29 -6.47 10.18 1.01
C THR A 29 -5.68 10.10 -0.29
N LEU A 30 -6.05 9.20 -1.19
CA LEU A 30 -5.38 9.05 -2.48
C LEU A 30 -5.61 10.26 -3.40
N GLU A 31 -6.78 10.87 -3.35
CA GLU A 31 -7.05 12.13 -4.04
C GLU A 31 -6.15 13.26 -3.50
N GLY A 32 -5.90 13.29 -2.20
CA GLY A 32 -4.98 14.22 -1.58
C GLY A 32 -3.53 14.02 -2.04
N VAL A 33 -3.08 12.77 -2.13
CA VAL A 33 -1.76 12.42 -2.67
C VAL A 33 -1.64 12.91 -4.12
N HIS A 34 -2.64 12.62 -4.93
CA HIS A 34 -2.68 13.06 -6.33
C HIS A 34 -2.58 14.59 -6.44
N ARG A 35 -3.30 15.30 -5.58
CA ARG A 35 -3.37 16.77 -5.62
C ARG A 35 -2.03 17.44 -5.32
N VAL A 36 -1.23 16.89 -4.41
CA VAL A 36 0.06 17.49 -4.02
C VAL A 36 1.21 17.11 -4.94
N LEU A 37 1.03 16.12 -5.80
CA LEU A 37 2.02 15.75 -6.79
C LEU A 37 2.02 16.74 -7.96
N LYS A 38 3.20 16.98 -8.52
CA LYS A 38 3.33 17.65 -9.80
C LYS A 38 2.73 16.79 -10.91
N LYS A 39 2.37 17.42 -12.04
CA LYS A 39 2.07 16.71 -13.28
C LYS A 39 3.26 15.80 -13.63
N GLU A 40 3.00 14.55 -13.97
CA GLU A 40 4.00 13.50 -14.20
C GLU A 40 4.74 13.07 -12.94
N GLY A 41 4.35 13.57 -11.77
CA GLY A 41 4.89 13.12 -10.49
C GLY A 41 4.52 11.68 -10.19
N LYS A 42 5.35 10.99 -9.40
CA LYS A 42 5.19 9.56 -9.12
C LYS A 42 4.82 9.28 -7.67
N PHE A 43 3.90 8.35 -7.52
CA PHE A 43 3.53 7.80 -6.23
C PHE A 43 3.96 6.34 -6.15
N TYR A 44 4.85 6.06 -5.19
CA TYR A 44 5.33 4.71 -4.88
C TYR A 44 4.58 4.24 -3.65
N VAL A 45 3.73 3.24 -3.81
CA VAL A 45 2.90 2.73 -2.70
C VAL A 45 3.12 1.24 -2.52
N SER A 46 3.34 0.84 -1.26
CA SER A 46 3.47 -0.55 -0.85
C SER A 46 2.47 -0.84 0.27
N VAL A 47 1.73 -1.92 0.13
CA VAL A 47 0.75 -2.40 1.11
C VAL A 47 0.88 -3.91 1.24
N PRO A 48 0.42 -4.52 2.35
CA PRO A 48 0.29 -5.97 2.40
C PRO A 48 -0.65 -6.43 1.28
N ASP A 49 -0.23 -7.47 0.55
CA ASP A 49 -1.04 -8.03 -0.54
C ASP A 49 -2.01 -9.05 0.04
N MET A 50 -3.28 -8.69 0.15
CA MET A 50 -4.30 -9.55 0.72
C MET A 50 -4.45 -10.86 -0.06
N ASP A 51 -4.27 -10.86 -1.38
CA ASP A 51 -4.37 -12.08 -2.18
C ASP A 51 -3.25 -13.06 -1.81
N ILE A 52 -2.02 -12.58 -1.68
CA ILE A 52 -0.89 -13.42 -1.28
C ILE A 52 -1.06 -13.92 0.15
N LEU A 53 -1.49 -13.05 1.07
CA LEU A 53 -1.72 -13.43 2.46
C LEU A 53 -2.83 -14.48 2.57
N ALA A 54 -3.93 -14.31 1.85
CA ALA A 54 -5.04 -15.27 1.85
C ALA A 54 -4.61 -16.63 1.31
N HIS A 55 -3.90 -16.67 0.19
CA HIS A 55 -3.36 -17.91 -0.39
C HIS A 55 -2.43 -18.62 0.58
N THR A 56 -1.54 -17.88 1.24
CA THR A 56 -0.60 -18.45 2.21
C THR A 56 -1.35 -18.96 3.43
N PHE A 57 -2.36 -18.23 3.89
CA PHE A 57 -3.15 -18.59 5.07
C PHE A 57 -3.89 -19.92 4.88
N VAL A 58 -4.49 -20.13 3.70
CA VAL A 58 -5.29 -21.36 3.43
C VAL A 58 -4.45 -22.51 2.87
N ASN A 59 -3.16 -22.33 2.68
CA ASN A 59 -2.29 -23.39 2.18
C ASN A 59 -2.28 -24.54 3.18
N PRO A 60 -2.60 -25.80 2.74
CA PRO A 60 -2.62 -26.96 3.64
C PRO A 60 -1.29 -27.25 4.32
N LEU A 61 -0.17 -26.79 3.75
CA LEU A 61 1.17 -26.98 4.29
C LEU A 61 1.56 -25.90 5.31
N ALA A 62 0.77 -24.85 5.47
CA ALA A 62 1.06 -23.78 6.42
C ALA A 62 0.86 -24.27 7.87
N THR A 63 1.88 -24.02 8.69
CA THR A 63 1.82 -24.33 10.15
C THR A 63 0.94 -23.33 10.87
N SER A 64 0.54 -23.67 12.13
CA SER A 64 -0.16 -22.71 13.01
C SER A 64 0.62 -21.42 13.20
N GLN A 65 1.94 -21.52 13.35
CA GLN A 65 2.80 -20.34 13.53
C GLN A 65 2.78 -19.45 12.28
N THR A 66 2.90 -20.04 11.10
CA THR A 66 2.80 -19.30 9.83
C THR A 66 1.44 -18.65 9.70
N LYS A 67 0.35 -19.38 9.96
CA LYS A 67 -1.00 -18.82 9.89
C LYS A 67 -1.20 -17.65 10.86
N PHE A 68 -0.68 -17.76 12.08
CA PHE A 68 -0.76 -16.67 13.04
C PHE A 68 -0.01 -15.42 12.56
N HIS A 69 1.19 -15.59 12.01
CA HIS A 69 1.96 -14.49 11.45
C HIS A 69 1.23 -13.83 10.26
N ILE A 70 0.68 -14.64 9.37
CA ILE A 70 -0.13 -14.13 8.25
C ILE A 70 -1.34 -13.33 8.76
N MET A 71 -2.05 -13.85 9.74
CA MET A 71 -3.19 -13.17 10.36
C MET A 71 -2.78 -11.80 10.90
N ARG A 72 -1.63 -11.70 11.56
CA ARG A 72 -1.11 -10.41 12.05
C ARG A 72 -0.77 -9.44 10.93
N MET A 73 -0.30 -9.94 9.78
CA MET A 73 -0.08 -9.09 8.62
C MET A 73 -1.38 -8.61 7.99
N MET A 74 -2.46 -9.40 8.09
CA MET A 74 -3.79 -8.99 7.63
C MET A 74 -4.40 -7.90 8.51
N PHE A 75 -4.33 -8.06 9.82
CA PHE A 75 -5.03 -7.19 10.78
C PHE A 75 -4.14 -6.16 11.47
N GLY A 76 -2.84 -6.23 11.26
CA GLY A 76 -1.85 -5.41 11.95
C GLY A 76 -1.37 -6.06 13.24
N GLY A 77 -0.23 -5.61 13.74
CA GLY A 77 0.36 -6.09 14.99
C GLY A 77 -0.42 -5.68 16.21
N GLN A 78 -1.17 -4.58 16.11
CA GLN A 78 -2.06 -4.05 17.14
C GLN A 78 -1.37 -3.79 18.48
N VAL A 79 -0.11 -3.37 18.40
CA VAL A 79 0.68 -3.04 19.60
C VAL A 79 0.26 -1.69 20.20
N ASP A 80 -0.37 -0.82 19.41
CA ASP A 80 -0.96 0.44 19.83
C ASP A 80 -2.15 0.82 18.91
N GLU A 81 -2.78 1.97 19.17
CA GLU A 81 -3.97 2.45 18.44
C GLU A 81 -3.73 2.66 16.94
N ASN A 82 -2.47 2.85 16.52
CA ASN A 82 -2.12 3.16 15.15
C ASN A 82 -1.71 1.94 14.34
N ASP A 83 -1.64 0.77 14.99
CA ASP A 83 -1.13 -0.46 14.37
C ASP A 83 -2.25 -1.43 13.96
N PHE A 84 -3.40 -0.88 13.57
CA PHE A 84 -4.53 -1.63 13.03
C PHE A 84 -4.58 -1.49 11.51
N HIS A 85 -4.71 -2.60 10.79
CA HIS A 85 -4.96 -2.58 9.35
C HIS A 85 -6.46 -2.48 9.10
N CYS A 86 -6.87 -1.41 8.45
CA CYS A 86 -8.29 -1.08 8.22
C CYS A 86 -8.77 -1.48 6.83
N PHE A 87 -7.86 -1.78 5.91
CA PHE A 87 -8.15 -2.09 4.52
C PHE A 87 -7.28 -3.26 4.04
N GLY A 88 -7.90 -4.27 3.47
CA GLY A 88 -7.19 -5.39 2.83
C GLY A 88 -6.99 -5.11 1.35
N TRP A 89 -5.85 -4.58 0.98
CA TRP A 89 -5.54 -4.22 -0.39
C TRP A 89 -5.11 -5.44 -1.21
N ASN A 90 -5.58 -5.50 -2.45
CA ASN A 90 -5.00 -6.30 -3.52
C ASN A 90 -4.77 -5.40 -4.74
N PHE A 91 -4.18 -5.94 -5.80
CA PHE A 91 -3.87 -5.11 -6.97
C PHE A 91 -5.13 -4.55 -7.63
N ILE A 92 -6.20 -5.33 -7.71
CA ILE A 92 -7.46 -4.90 -8.33
C ILE A 92 -8.05 -3.70 -7.58
N PHE A 93 -8.11 -3.77 -6.25
CA PHE A 93 -8.64 -2.67 -5.43
C PHE A 93 -7.75 -1.44 -5.50
N LEU A 94 -6.43 -1.63 -5.39
CA LEU A 94 -5.50 -0.51 -5.41
C LEU A 94 -5.51 0.20 -6.77
N GLN A 95 -5.50 -0.55 -7.86
CA GLN A 95 -5.60 -0.01 -9.21
C GLN A 95 -6.89 0.79 -9.40
N ASP A 96 -8.02 0.25 -8.94
CA ASP A 96 -9.32 0.91 -9.03
C ASP A 96 -9.33 2.23 -8.27
N TYR A 97 -8.86 2.23 -7.03
CA TYR A 97 -8.82 3.44 -6.20
C TYR A 97 -7.85 4.50 -6.73
N LEU A 98 -6.70 4.06 -7.22
CA LEU A 98 -5.74 4.98 -7.84
C LEU A 98 -6.32 5.60 -9.11
N SER A 99 -6.97 4.82 -9.95
CA SER A 99 -7.64 5.33 -11.17
C SER A 99 -8.72 6.34 -10.82
N LYS A 100 -9.57 6.04 -9.84
CA LYS A 100 -10.62 6.95 -9.37
C LYS A 100 -10.06 8.23 -8.78
N SER A 101 -8.86 8.19 -8.22
CA SER A 101 -8.17 9.35 -7.66
C SER A 101 -7.50 10.23 -8.72
N GLY A 102 -7.46 9.78 -9.97
CA GLY A 102 -6.89 10.52 -11.09
C GLY A 102 -5.53 10.04 -11.57
N PHE A 103 -4.96 9.03 -10.93
CA PHE A 103 -3.65 8.48 -11.35
C PHE A 103 -3.74 7.73 -12.66
N SER A 104 -2.63 7.75 -13.41
CA SER A 104 -2.44 7.01 -14.65
C SER A 104 -1.17 6.15 -14.57
N LYS A 105 -0.91 5.36 -15.62
CA LYS A 105 0.31 4.52 -15.71
C LYS A 105 0.56 3.72 -14.44
N ILE A 106 -0.47 3.03 -13.97
CA ILE A 106 -0.42 2.25 -12.74
C ILE A 106 0.28 0.94 -13.04
N SER A 107 1.45 0.72 -12.44
CA SER A 107 2.29 -0.46 -12.69
C SER A 107 2.63 -1.17 -11.40
N ARG A 108 2.44 -2.49 -11.39
CA ARG A 108 2.93 -3.34 -10.30
C ARG A 108 4.41 -3.65 -10.54
N VAL A 109 5.23 -3.54 -9.48
CA VAL A 109 6.65 -3.83 -9.53
C VAL A 109 7.03 -4.79 -8.39
N THR A 110 8.13 -5.52 -8.54
CA THR A 110 8.63 -6.41 -7.48
C THR A 110 9.43 -5.67 -6.43
N SER A 111 10.09 -4.58 -6.81
CA SER A 111 10.85 -3.74 -5.89
C SER A 111 10.92 -2.33 -6.46
N PHE A 112 10.96 -1.33 -5.58
CA PHE A 112 11.17 0.07 -5.99
C PHE A 112 12.65 0.38 -6.18
N GLY A 113 13.54 -0.32 -5.48
CA GLY A 113 14.97 -0.04 -5.49
C GLY A 113 15.35 1.27 -4.79
N LEU A 114 14.47 1.83 -3.97
CA LEU A 114 14.68 3.13 -3.31
C LEU A 114 15.16 2.97 -1.87
N PHE A 115 14.56 2.03 -1.13
CA PHE A 115 14.85 1.81 0.28
C PHE A 115 14.85 0.32 0.59
N GLU A 116 15.58 -0.07 1.63
CA GLU A 116 15.47 -1.40 2.24
C GLU A 116 14.44 -1.33 3.34
N ASP A 117 13.23 -1.86 3.09
CA ASP A 117 12.13 -1.83 4.05
C ASP A 117 11.18 -3.01 3.84
N THR A 118 10.01 -2.96 4.48
CA THR A 118 9.00 -4.01 4.39
C THR A 118 8.48 -4.25 2.98
N SER A 119 8.66 -3.31 2.04
CA SER A 119 8.26 -3.51 0.64
C SER A 119 9.02 -4.65 -0.04
N ASP A 120 10.19 -5.00 0.46
CA ASP A 120 11.02 -6.10 -0.05
C ASP A 120 10.97 -7.36 0.84
N TYR A 121 10.13 -7.37 1.88
CA TYR A 121 10.07 -8.46 2.87
C TYR A 121 9.57 -9.76 2.26
N LYS A 122 10.37 -10.81 2.41
CA LYS A 122 10.09 -12.16 1.88
C LYS A 122 10.22 -13.22 2.97
N PRO A 123 9.33 -13.24 3.98
CA PRO A 123 9.48 -14.14 5.12
C PRO A 123 9.38 -15.62 4.76
N TYR A 124 8.79 -15.96 3.63
CA TYR A 124 8.59 -17.34 3.16
C TYR A 124 9.17 -17.55 1.76
N GLY A 125 10.13 -16.72 1.34
CA GLY A 125 10.77 -16.82 0.03
C GLY A 125 10.06 -16.08 -1.10
N PHE A 126 8.92 -15.43 -0.81
CA PHE A 126 8.19 -14.60 -1.78
C PHE A 126 7.71 -13.31 -1.14
N LEU A 127 7.48 -12.29 -1.94
CA LEU A 127 6.98 -10.99 -1.46
C LEU A 127 5.59 -11.12 -0.85
N ILE A 128 5.40 -10.51 0.32
CA ILE A 128 4.08 -10.35 0.93
C ILE A 128 3.49 -8.98 0.61
N SER A 129 4.28 -8.08 0.06
CA SER A 129 3.88 -6.72 -0.26
C SER A 129 3.44 -6.59 -1.72
N LEU A 130 2.45 -5.75 -1.93
CA LEU A 130 2.01 -5.27 -3.22
C LEU A 130 2.67 -3.91 -3.45
N ASN A 131 3.56 -3.83 -4.43
CA ASN A 131 4.31 -2.63 -4.77
C ASN A 131 3.79 -2.06 -6.08
N VAL A 132 3.35 -0.80 -6.06
CA VAL A 132 2.76 -0.14 -7.22
C VAL A 132 3.37 1.24 -7.40
N ILE A 133 3.64 1.60 -8.65
CA ILE A 133 4.03 2.95 -9.06
C ILE A 133 2.90 3.53 -9.90
N ALA A 134 2.42 4.71 -9.51
CA ALA A 134 1.38 5.42 -10.23
C ALA A 134 1.84 6.83 -10.57
N THR A 135 1.41 7.35 -11.69
CA THR A 135 1.80 8.68 -12.20
C THR A 135 0.61 9.62 -12.17
N ARG A 136 0.83 10.86 -11.73
CA ARG A 136 -0.19 11.90 -11.80
C ARG A 136 -0.48 12.32 -13.23
#